data_aa050d308ad52199353ca80e615156e5
#
_entry.id   aa050d308ad52199353ca80e615156e5
#
_cell.length_a   1.000
_cell.length_b   1.000
_cell.length_c   1.000
_cell.angle_alpha   90.00
_cell.angle_beta   90.00
_cell.angle_gamma   90.00
#
_symmetry.space_group_name_H-M   'P 1'
#
loop_
_entity.id
_entity.type
_entity.pdbx_description
1 polymer ?
#
loop_
_entity_poly.entity_id
_entity_poly.type
_entity_poly.pdbx_seq_one_letter_code
_entity_poly.pdbx_strand_id
1 'polypeptide(L)'
;ATRWFAYTLPYEMLENYLSVEEMSEDVIDIMDEMAPGWTTGDEYVHTGRQYLSSYDILGDELYANTRQIVVAFGVNAQGSRTTDVSQNVVTTIAAGTPSTMVVEIEPRTWGYDSAEVTFTPSAKELYFFDIQPYEVYAESGSDEAFMDYLLFHYGVAGMTRYKMTVGQAKMTCEKQLM
;
A
#
# COMPACT_ATOMS: atom_id res chain seq x y z
N ALA A 1 -5.85 13.94 -17.52
CA ALA A 1 -4.93 13.59 -16.43
C ALA A 1 -3.86 12.65 -17.01
N THR A 2 -2.61 12.84 -16.63
CA THR A 2 -1.52 11.96 -17.05
C THR A 2 -1.74 10.61 -16.39
N ARG A 3 -1.80 9.57 -17.20
CA ARG A 3 -1.83 8.18 -16.72
C ARG A 3 -0.40 7.72 -16.51
N TRP A 4 -0.16 6.97 -15.45
CA TRP A 4 1.16 6.47 -15.12
C TRP A 4 1.11 5.04 -14.57
N PHE A 5 2.20 4.33 -14.74
CA PHE A 5 2.42 2.97 -14.29
C PHE A 5 3.61 2.96 -13.35
N ALA A 6 3.61 2.10 -12.36
CA ALA A 6 4.72 1.89 -11.45
C ALA A 6 4.95 0.41 -11.19
N TYR A 7 6.19 0.04 -10.98
CA TYR A 7 6.60 -1.31 -10.59
C TYR A 7 7.81 -1.26 -9.64
N THR A 8 8.06 -2.37 -8.98
CA THR A 8 9.24 -2.56 -8.14
C THR A 8 9.90 -3.89 -8.46
N LEU A 9 11.23 -3.90 -8.44
CA LEU A 9 12.04 -5.11 -8.63
C LEU A 9 13.21 -5.10 -7.64
N PRO A 10 13.80 -6.26 -7.30
CA PRO A 10 15.08 -6.32 -6.62
C PRO A 10 16.12 -5.48 -7.38
N TYR A 11 16.88 -4.66 -6.64
CA TYR A 11 17.85 -3.73 -7.27
C TYR A 11 18.88 -4.45 -8.14
N GLU A 12 19.23 -5.68 -7.77
CA GLU A 12 20.18 -6.54 -8.48
C GLU A 12 19.71 -6.88 -9.90
N MET A 13 18.40 -6.83 -10.15
CA MET A 13 17.84 -7.06 -11.49
C MET A 13 18.31 -6.01 -12.50
N LEU A 14 18.60 -4.78 -12.03
CA LEU A 14 19.10 -3.71 -12.89
C LEU A 14 20.45 -4.04 -13.52
N GLU A 15 21.27 -4.91 -12.90
CA GLU A 15 22.55 -5.34 -13.46
C GLU A 15 22.42 -6.12 -14.77
N ASN A 16 21.25 -6.64 -15.07
CA ASN A 16 20.96 -7.35 -16.32
C ASN A 16 20.61 -6.41 -17.49
N TYR A 17 20.51 -5.11 -17.25
CA TYR A 17 20.10 -4.10 -18.22
C TYR A 17 21.16 -3.01 -18.34
N LEU A 18 21.22 -2.36 -19.50
CA LEU A 18 22.12 -1.23 -19.74
C LEU A 18 21.59 0.05 -19.06
N SER A 19 20.29 0.13 -18.84
CA SER A 19 19.64 1.27 -18.18
C SER A 19 18.27 0.91 -17.61
N VAL A 20 17.70 1.80 -16.77
CA VAL A 20 16.33 1.69 -16.26
C VAL A 20 15.30 1.82 -17.38
N GLU A 21 15.62 2.60 -18.42
CA GLU A 21 14.76 2.76 -19.58
C GLU A 21 14.60 1.44 -20.34
N GLU A 22 15.70 0.70 -20.56
CA GLU A 22 15.67 -0.62 -21.20
C GLU A 22 14.88 -1.62 -20.34
N MET A 23 15.14 -1.65 -19.05
CA MET A 23 14.37 -2.48 -18.11
C MET A 23 12.88 -2.14 -18.14
N SER A 24 12.52 -0.86 -18.30
CA SER A 24 11.12 -0.42 -18.36
C SER A 24 10.42 -0.85 -19.63
N GLU A 25 11.12 -0.89 -20.78
CA GLU A 25 10.57 -1.41 -22.02
C GLU A 25 10.32 -2.94 -21.92
N ASP A 26 11.26 -3.68 -21.33
CA ASP A 26 11.09 -5.12 -21.09
C ASP A 26 9.88 -5.42 -20.17
N VAL A 27 9.69 -4.63 -19.12
CA VAL A 27 8.51 -4.75 -18.25
C VAL A 27 7.21 -4.45 -19.01
N ILE A 28 7.20 -3.48 -19.92
CA ILE A 28 6.04 -3.21 -20.77
C ILE A 28 5.72 -4.41 -21.66
N ASP A 29 6.74 -4.99 -22.29
CA ASP A 29 6.57 -6.16 -23.15
C ASP A 29 6.02 -7.37 -22.36
N ILE A 30 6.51 -7.58 -21.15
CA ILE A 30 5.98 -8.61 -20.22
C ILE A 30 4.51 -8.33 -19.88
N MET A 31 4.15 -7.07 -19.60
CA MET A 31 2.77 -6.71 -19.28
C MET A 31 1.84 -6.93 -20.46
N ASP A 32 2.28 -6.64 -21.68
CA ASP A 32 1.49 -6.87 -22.90
C ASP A 32 1.23 -8.36 -23.15
N GLU A 33 2.17 -9.22 -22.77
CA GLU A 33 2.02 -10.68 -22.86
C GLU A 33 1.14 -11.25 -21.73
N MET A 34 1.39 -10.85 -20.47
CA MET A 34 0.75 -11.45 -19.30
C MET A 34 -0.65 -10.91 -19.00
N ALA A 35 -0.89 -9.65 -19.29
CA ALA A 35 -2.13 -8.93 -19.01
C ALA A 35 -2.60 -8.10 -20.22
N PRO A 36 -2.99 -8.71 -21.34
CA PRO A 36 -3.43 -7.96 -22.52
C PRO A 36 -4.49 -6.92 -22.19
N GLY A 37 -4.24 -5.66 -22.57
CA GLY A 37 -5.13 -4.55 -22.25
C GLY A 37 -4.95 -3.97 -20.84
N TRP A 38 -3.84 -4.24 -20.17
CA TRP A 38 -3.50 -3.76 -18.83
C TRP A 38 -3.62 -2.24 -18.66
N THR A 39 -3.50 -1.49 -19.74
CA THR A 39 -3.64 -0.04 -19.74
C THR A 39 -5.09 0.45 -19.74
N THR A 40 -6.09 -0.41 -19.90
CA THR A 40 -7.50 0.02 -20.03
C THR A 40 -8.23 0.12 -18.69
N GLY A 41 -7.72 -0.54 -17.64
CA GLY A 41 -8.27 -0.55 -16.29
C GLY A 41 -7.50 0.36 -15.33
N ASP A 42 -7.98 0.41 -14.08
CA ASP A 42 -7.34 1.12 -12.97
C ASP A 42 -6.53 0.16 -12.07
N GLU A 43 -6.36 -1.08 -12.50
CA GLU A 43 -5.65 -2.12 -11.73
C GLU A 43 -4.13 -1.85 -11.70
N TYR A 44 -3.56 -1.53 -12.86
CA TYR A 44 -2.12 -1.30 -13.01
C TYR A 44 -1.77 0.15 -13.32
N VAL A 45 -2.72 0.91 -13.85
CA VAL A 45 -2.49 2.28 -14.30
C VAL A 45 -3.21 3.28 -13.41
N HIS A 46 -2.45 4.25 -12.94
CA HIS A 46 -2.89 5.24 -11.97
C HIS A 46 -3.03 6.63 -12.60
N THR A 47 -3.81 7.50 -11.94
CA THR A 47 -3.98 8.90 -12.34
C THR A 47 -3.81 9.84 -11.15
N GLY A 48 -3.24 11.03 -11.37
CA GLY A 48 -3.03 12.01 -10.31
C GLY A 48 -2.00 11.56 -9.26
N ARG A 49 -2.06 12.17 -8.09
CA ARG A 49 -1.20 11.81 -6.96
C ARG A 49 -1.85 10.70 -6.15
N GLN A 50 -1.12 9.62 -5.92
CA GLN A 50 -1.58 8.49 -5.11
C GLN A 50 -0.49 8.07 -4.12
N TYR A 51 -0.91 7.42 -3.04
CA TYR A 51 -0.05 6.68 -2.14
C TYR A 51 -0.29 5.20 -2.42
N LEU A 52 0.74 4.53 -2.92
CA LEU A 52 0.70 3.12 -3.25
C LEU A 52 1.49 2.33 -2.20
N SER A 53 0.96 1.20 -1.82
CA SER A 53 1.71 0.19 -1.07
C SER A 53 2.40 -0.78 -2.02
N SER A 54 3.21 -1.68 -1.47
CA SER A 54 3.84 -2.76 -2.24
C SER A 54 2.84 -3.71 -2.91
N TYR A 55 1.58 -3.72 -2.46
CA TYR A 55 0.52 -4.53 -3.06
C TYR A 55 -0.20 -3.83 -4.22
N ASP A 56 -0.07 -2.50 -4.30
CA ASP A 56 -0.67 -1.70 -5.37
C ASP A 56 0.31 -1.47 -6.53
N ILE A 57 1.58 -1.84 -6.33
CA ILE A 57 2.65 -1.69 -7.31
C ILE A 57 2.98 -3.07 -7.87
N LEU A 58 3.02 -3.20 -9.19
CA LEU A 58 3.47 -4.42 -9.82
C LEU A 58 4.91 -4.75 -9.39
N GLY A 59 5.19 -5.99 -9.08
CA GLY A 59 6.53 -6.47 -8.76
C GLY A 59 6.53 -7.76 -7.94
N ASP A 60 7.73 -8.18 -7.62
CA ASP A 60 7.95 -9.34 -6.76
C ASP A 60 7.63 -9.03 -5.30
N GLU A 61 7.46 -10.09 -4.52
CA GLU A 61 7.33 -10.00 -3.08
C GLU A 61 8.51 -9.21 -2.47
N LEU A 62 8.20 -8.24 -1.60
CA LEU A 62 9.24 -7.48 -0.93
C LEU A 62 9.86 -8.30 0.21
N TYR A 63 11.08 -8.72 0.02
CA TYR A 63 11.84 -9.38 1.06
C TYR A 63 12.41 -8.36 2.07
N ALA A 64 12.49 -8.75 3.32
CA ALA A 64 13.06 -7.91 4.37
C ALA A 64 14.57 -7.67 4.15
N ASN A 65 15.02 -6.47 4.49
CA ASN A 65 16.43 -6.04 4.39
C ASN A 65 17.03 -6.20 2.97
N THR A 66 16.22 -5.99 1.94
CA THR A 66 16.65 -6.02 0.55
C THR A 66 16.55 -4.65 -0.09
N ARG A 67 17.44 -4.38 -1.06
CA ARG A 67 17.36 -3.18 -1.89
C ARG A 67 16.36 -3.43 -3.01
N GLN A 68 15.47 -2.48 -3.19
CA GLN A 68 14.47 -2.49 -4.25
C GLN A 68 14.62 -1.23 -5.10
N ILE A 69 14.44 -1.36 -6.40
CA ILE A 69 14.25 -0.22 -7.28
C ILE A 69 12.76 -0.03 -7.53
N VAL A 70 12.26 1.18 -7.26
CA VAL A 70 10.90 1.60 -7.58
C VAL A 70 10.96 2.48 -8.81
N VAL A 71 10.19 2.13 -9.81
CA VAL A 71 10.19 2.80 -11.12
C VAL A 71 8.79 3.26 -11.46
N ALA A 72 8.68 4.45 -12.05
CA ALA A 72 7.41 4.99 -12.54
C ALA A 72 7.58 5.82 -13.81
N PHE A 73 6.61 5.72 -14.72
CA PHE A 73 6.57 6.51 -15.95
C PHE A 73 5.13 6.68 -16.47
N GLY A 74 4.94 7.70 -17.30
CA GLY A 74 3.65 7.90 -17.97
C GLY A 74 3.41 6.88 -19.08
N VAL A 75 2.15 6.43 -19.24
CA VAL A 75 1.74 5.49 -20.29
C VAL A 75 0.51 6.00 -21.04
N ASN A 76 0.40 5.65 -22.32
CA ASN A 76 -0.81 5.88 -23.12
C ASN A 76 -1.74 4.64 -23.10
N ALA A 77 -2.86 4.74 -23.79
CA ALA A 77 -3.83 3.65 -23.87
C ALA A 77 -3.34 2.41 -24.65
N GLN A 78 -2.26 2.55 -25.38
CA GLN A 78 -1.63 1.47 -26.17
C GLN A 78 -0.46 0.80 -25.45
N GLY A 79 -0.20 1.16 -24.18
CA GLY A 79 0.91 0.63 -23.39
C GLY A 79 2.25 1.33 -23.59
N SER A 80 2.36 2.24 -24.57
CA SER A 80 3.64 2.90 -24.84
C SER A 80 3.96 3.95 -23.78
N ARG A 81 5.22 4.04 -23.41
CA ARG A 81 5.76 5.05 -22.49
C ARG A 81 5.64 6.46 -23.09
N THR A 82 5.22 7.42 -22.28
CA THR A 82 4.97 8.82 -22.69
C THR A 82 5.80 9.85 -21.94
N THR A 83 6.56 9.45 -20.90
CA THR A 83 7.46 10.31 -20.14
C THR A 83 8.82 9.66 -19.95
N ASP A 84 9.78 10.43 -19.48
CA ASP A 84 11.00 9.88 -18.92
C ASP A 84 10.69 8.96 -17.74
N VAL A 85 11.61 8.05 -17.46
CA VAL A 85 11.51 7.13 -16.33
C VAL A 85 11.95 7.83 -15.05
N SER A 86 11.10 7.79 -14.04
CA SER A 86 11.45 8.19 -12.67
C SER A 86 11.79 6.95 -11.86
N GLN A 87 12.89 6.99 -11.12
CA GLN A 87 13.33 5.87 -10.29
C GLN A 87 13.75 6.31 -8.90
N ASN A 88 13.61 5.40 -7.94
CA ASN A 88 14.15 5.55 -6.60
C ASN A 88 14.60 4.18 -6.07
N VAL A 89 15.65 4.17 -5.26
CA VAL A 89 16.12 2.96 -4.60
C VAL A 89 15.76 3.04 -3.13
N VAL A 90 15.06 2.03 -2.65
CA VAL A 90 14.65 1.88 -1.25
C VAL A 90 15.25 0.61 -0.67
N THR A 91 15.47 0.58 0.63
CA THR A 91 15.84 -0.64 1.35
C THR A 91 14.68 -1.00 2.27
N THR A 92 14.17 -2.21 2.16
CA THR A 92 13.13 -2.71 3.05
C THR A 92 13.66 -2.91 4.46
N ILE A 93 12.81 -2.74 5.45
CA ILE A 93 13.19 -2.93 6.86
C ILE A 93 13.55 -4.39 7.10
N ALA A 94 14.54 -4.63 7.96
CA ALA A 94 14.91 -5.98 8.35
C ALA A 94 13.73 -6.69 9.05
N ALA A 95 13.51 -7.96 8.71
CA ALA A 95 12.47 -8.76 9.37
C ALA A 95 12.69 -8.80 10.88
N GLY A 96 11.63 -8.58 11.63
CA GLY A 96 11.68 -8.59 13.10
C GLY A 96 12.26 -7.33 13.74
N THR A 97 12.53 -6.26 12.98
CA THR A 97 12.83 -4.95 13.57
C THR A 97 11.51 -4.28 13.93
N PRO A 98 11.15 -4.19 15.22
CA PRO A 98 9.90 -3.52 15.61
C PRO A 98 10.00 -2.04 15.29
N SER A 99 8.92 -1.46 14.78
CA SER A 99 8.79 -0.01 14.71
C SER A 99 8.79 0.57 16.13
N THR A 100 9.44 1.70 16.33
CA THR A 100 9.35 2.48 17.57
C THR A 100 8.23 3.51 17.50
N MET A 101 7.47 3.52 16.42
CA MET A 101 6.34 4.42 16.26
C MET A 101 5.27 4.14 17.30
N VAL A 102 4.78 5.18 17.93
CA VAL A 102 3.62 5.15 18.81
C VAL A 102 2.47 5.86 18.11
N VAL A 103 1.30 5.28 18.14
CA VAL A 103 0.08 5.92 17.65
C VAL A 103 -0.76 6.36 18.86
N GLU A 104 -0.89 7.67 19.05
CA GLU A 104 -1.80 8.22 20.03
C GLU A 104 -3.24 8.12 19.53
N ILE A 105 -4.13 7.61 20.38
CA ILE A 105 -5.53 7.39 20.05
C ILE A 105 -6.37 8.31 20.92
N GLU A 106 -7.02 9.28 20.29
CA GLU A 106 -7.90 10.25 20.97
C GLU A 106 -9.38 9.97 20.61
N PRO A 107 -10.13 9.28 21.48
CA PRO A 107 -11.55 9.09 21.27
C PRO A 107 -12.32 10.37 21.62
N ARG A 108 -13.28 10.74 20.78
CA ARG A 108 -14.24 11.80 21.02
C ARG A 108 -15.64 11.27 20.82
N THR A 109 -16.38 11.20 21.90
CA THR A 109 -17.77 10.74 21.89
C THR A 109 -18.69 11.94 21.66
N TRP A 110 -19.64 11.83 20.73
CA TRP A 110 -20.56 12.92 20.47
C TRP A 110 -22.01 12.63 20.75
N GLY A 111 -22.37 11.38 20.72
CA GLY A 111 -23.76 11.00 20.85
C GLY A 111 -23.91 9.64 21.47
N TYR A 112 -25.15 9.23 21.57
CA TYR A 112 -25.51 7.92 22.07
C TYR A 112 -25.08 6.77 21.15
N ASP A 113 -24.88 7.07 19.86
CA ASP A 113 -24.75 6.13 18.77
C ASP A 113 -23.57 6.42 17.83
N SER A 114 -22.77 7.44 18.12
CA SER A 114 -21.65 7.83 17.27
C SER A 114 -20.40 8.23 18.06
N ALA A 115 -19.24 7.91 17.50
CA ALA A 115 -17.93 8.32 18.02
C ALA A 115 -16.98 8.68 16.88
N GLU A 116 -16.14 9.69 17.11
CA GLU A 116 -14.95 9.95 16.28
C GLU A 116 -13.72 9.53 17.06
N VAL A 117 -12.78 8.94 16.36
CA VAL A 117 -11.46 8.60 16.90
C VAL A 117 -10.40 9.21 16.00
N THR A 118 -9.45 9.91 16.63
CA THR A 118 -8.28 10.45 15.93
C THR A 118 -7.07 9.61 16.28
N PHE A 119 -6.32 9.23 15.25
CA PHE A 119 -5.07 8.47 15.35
C PHE A 119 -3.92 9.39 14.94
N THR A 120 -2.98 9.63 15.86
CA THR A 120 -1.84 10.52 15.62
C THR A 120 -0.53 9.73 15.79
N PRO A 121 0.16 9.38 14.69
CA PRO A 121 1.43 8.66 14.76
C PRO A 121 2.58 9.59 15.16
N SER A 122 3.54 9.08 15.93
CA SER A 122 4.75 9.78 16.33
C SER A 122 5.82 9.86 15.22
N ALA A 123 5.68 9.09 14.14
CA ALA A 123 6.57 9.05 12.99
C ALA A 123 5.80 8.97 11.66
N LYS A 124 6.47 9.26 10.55
CA LYS A 124 5.89 9.14 9.21
C LYS A 124 6.08 7.73 8.65
N GLU A 125 5.51 6.77 9.33
CA GLU A 125 5.48 5.37 8.93
C GLU A 125 4.07 4.95 8.58
N LEU A 126 3.94 3.92 7.77
CA LEU A 126 2.65 3.33 7.44
C LEU A 126 2.11 2.58 8.66
N TYR A 127 0.87 2.82 9.04
CA TYR A 127 0.22 2.10 10.12
C TYR A 127 -1.21 1.70 9.76
N PHE A 128 -1.66 0.61 10.35
CA PHE A 128 -3.03 0.15 10.26
C PHE A 128 -3.84 0.75 11.41
N PHE A 129 -5.09 1.10 11.13
CA PHE A 129 -6.05 1.52 12.15
C PHE A 129 -7.43 0.98 11.83
N ASP A 130 -8.16 0.58 12.84
CA ASP A 130 -9.55 0.13 12.74
C ASP A 130 -10.31 0.38 14.04
N ILE A 131 -11.63 0.29 13.97
CA ILE A 131 -12.52 0.31 15.11
C ILE A 131 -13.47 -0.88 14.98
N GLN A 132 -13.45 -1.76 15.96
CA GLN A 132 -14.27 -2.95 16.00
C GLN A 132 -15.15 -2.95 17.27
N PRO A 133 -16.29 -3.65 17.25
CA PRO A 133 -17.04 -3.91 18.48
C PRO A 133 -16.16 -4.62 19.52
N TYR A 134 -16.32 -4.25 20.78
CA TYR A 134 -15.52 -4.84 21.87
C TYR A 134 -15.70 -6.35 21.98
N GLU A 135 -16.86 -6.86 21.64
CA GLU A 135 -17.19 -8.28 21.65
C GLU A 135 -16.26 -9.07 20.71
N VAL A 136 -15.96 -8.53 19.52
CA VAL A 136 -15.04 -9.16 18.54
C VAL A 136 -13.63 -9.25 19.11
N TYR A 137 -13.16 -8.20 19.78
CA TYR A 137 -11.87 -8.21 20.46
C TYR A 137 -11.88 -9.22 21.65
N ALA A 138 -12.91 -9.20 22.46
CA ALA A 138 -13.03 -10.07 23.64
C ALA A 138 -13.05 -11.57 23.25
N GLU A 139 -13.69 -11.91 22.13
CA GLU A 139 -13.71 -13.27 21.59
C GLU A 139 -12.33 -13.73 21.09
N SER A 140 -11.49 -12.83 20.67
CA SER A 140 -10.13 -13.15 20.20
C SER A 140 -9.18 -13.56 21.33
N GLY A 141 -9.40 -13.09 22.55
CA GLY A 141 -8.69 -13.48 23.76
C GLY A 141 -7.30 -12.85 23.96
N SER A 142 -6.68 -12.26 22.93
CA SER A 142 -5.43 -11.51 23.03
C SER A 142 -5.27 -10.53 21.86
N ASP A 143 -4.38 -9.54 22.03
CA ASP A 143 -4.04 -8.57 20.98
C ASP A 143 -3.50 -9.27 19.72
N GLU A 144 -2.64 -10.26 19.88
CA GLU A 144 -2.08 -11.03 18.76
C GLU A 144 -3.17 -11.78 17.99
N ALA A 145 -4.02 -12.52 18.69
CA ALA A 145 -5.11 -13.26 18.06
C ALA A 145 -6.14 -12.33 17.40
N PHE A 146 -6.36 -11.15 17.97
CA PHE A 146 -7.20 -10.14 17.35
C PHE A 146 -6.57 -9.56 16.07
N MET A 147 -5.27 -9.31 16.06
CA MET A 147 -4.56 -8.89 14.86
C MET A 147 -4.58 -9.97 13.77
N ASP A 148 -4.40 -11.24 14.12
CA ASP A 148 -4.52 -12.37 13.19
C ASP A 148 -5.94 -12.47 12.61
N TYR A 149 -6.97 -12.26 13.43
CA TYR A 149 -8.35 -12.18 12.96
C TYR A 149 -8.56 -11.05 11.94
N LEU A 150 -8.04 -9.84 12.21
CA LEU A 150 -8.15 -8.70 11.28
C LEU A 150 -7.39 -8.97 9.97
N LEU A 151 -6.18 -9.53 10.06
CA LEU A 151 -5.39 -9.93 8.90
C LEU A 151 -6.11 -10.97 8.05
N PHE A 152 -6.75 -11.95 8.67
CA PHE A 152 -7.54 -12.95 7.99
C PHE A 152 -8.80 -12.34 7.35
N HIS A 153 -9.51 -11.47 8.08
CA HIS A 153 -10.77 -10.88 7.65
C HIS A 153 -10.63 -9.93 6.46
N TYR A 154 -9.64 -9.02 6.53
CA TYR A 154 -9.40 -8.05 5.47
C TYR A 154 -8.47 -8.58 4.39
N GLY A 155 -7.62 -9.53 4.72
CA GLY A 155 -6.43 -9.84 3.94
C GLY A 155 -5.45 -8.68 3.91
N VAL A 156 -4.21 -8.93 3.57
CA VAL A 156 -3.17 -7.89 3.55
C VAL A 156 -3.51 -6.78 2.55
N ALA A 157 -3.99 -7.14 1.36
CA ALA A 157 -4.40 -6.19 0.33
C ALA A 157 -5.58 -5.30 0.77
N GLY A 158 -6.57 -5.87 1.48
CA GLY A 158 -7.70 -5.11 2.00
C GLY A 158 -7.30 -4.13 3.11
N MET A 159 -6.44 -4.56 4.04
CA MET A 159 -5.89 -3.68 5.08
C MET A 159 -5.16 -2.50 4.46
N THR A 160 -4.26 -2.75 3.52
CA THR A 160 -3.47 -1.73 2.85
C THR A 160 -4.34 -0.72 2.11
N ARG A 161 -5.35 -1.20 1.41
CA ARG A 161 -6.21 -0.34 0.57
C ARG A 161 -7.16 0.55 1.37
N TYR A 162 -7.67 0.07 2.49
CA TYR A 162 -8.79 0.73 3.19
C TYR A 162 -8.46 1.23 4.59
N LYS A 163 -7.46 0.68 5.24
CA LYS A 163 -7.20 0.87 6.67
C LYS A 163 -5.76 1.28 7.01
N MET A 164 -4.89 1.42 6.03
CA MET A 164 -3.51 1.88 6.25
C MET A 164 -3.33 3.31 5.77
N THR A 165 -2.55 4.08 6.53
CA THR A 165 -2.24 5.48 6.20
C THR A 165 -0.88 5.90 6.75
N VAL A 166 -0.42 7.06 6.30
CA VAL A 166 0.75 7.76 6.84
C VAL A 166 0.30 9.13 7.33
N GLY A 167 0.61 9.46 8.57
CA GLY A 167 0.19 10.70 9.20
C GLY A 167 -1.14 10.56 9.96
N GLN A 168 -1.72 11.67 10.39
CA GLN A 168 -2.95 11.67 11.19
C GLN A 168 -4.13 11.13 10.40
N ALA A 169 -4.89 10.22 11.02
CA ALA A 169 -6.14 9.68 10.49
C ALA A 169 -7.32 9.96 11.43
N LYS A 170 -8.50 10.00 10.86
CA LYS A 170 -9.77 10.10 11.62
C LYS A 170 -10.75 9.06 11.13
N MET A 171 -11.46 8.47 12.05
CA MET A 171 -12.51 7.51 11.78
C MET A 171 -13.77 7.84 12.56
N THR A 172 -14.91 7.84 11.89
CA THR A 172 -16.22 8.00 12.51
C THR A 172 -16.96 6.67 12.49
N CYS A 173 -17.46 6.28 13.65
CA CYS A 173 -18.34 5.12 13.78
C CYS A 173 -19.76 5.59 14.07
N GLU A 174 -20.72 5.05 13.36
CA GLU A 174 -22.15 5.25 13.63
C GLU A 174 -22.80 3.89 13.87
N LYS A 175 -23.64 3.82 14.89
CA LYS A 175 -24.43 2.62 15.14
C LYS A 175 -25.46 2.48 14.03
N GLN A 176 -25.36 1.44 13.24
CA GLN A 176 -26.47 1.08 12.34
C GLN A 176 -27.66 0.66 13.22
N LEU A 177 -28.71 1.48 13.19
CA LEU A 177 -29.99 1.08 13.75
C LEU A 177 -30.54 -0.07 12.88
N MET A 178 -30.50 -1.27 13.42
CA MET A 178 -31.23 -2.41 12.84
C MET A 178 -32.71 -2.28 13.18
#